data_26f4e0f1a67fce01d02f91c45a7f2514
#
_entry.id   26f4e0f1a67fce01d02f91c45a7f2514
#
_cell.length_a   1.000
_cell.length_b   1.000
_cell.length_c   1.000
_cell.angle_alpha   90.00
_cell.angle_beta   90.00
_cell.angle_gamma   90.00
#
_symmetry.space_group_name_H-M   'P 1'
#
loop_
_entity.id
_entity.type
_entity.pdbx_description
1 polymer ?
#
loop_
_entity_poly.entity_id
_entity_poly.type
_entity_poly.pdbx_seq_one_letter_code
_entity_poly.pdbx_strand_id
1 'polypeptide(L)'
;MGKIIEIFNRIAYNVLLALYQPFWAAVLLAFLAMFLYLYGREHGWKKNNFIRNMFATWWSSFKSSSNFRRTFLLAFYTAMILLRTVLNREIWFDPLGKIFGGWGLYEDGVFTTESIENFILFIPFSILLLWAFQQELLGESKSIGFGKTVWKATKVVAVFSFMIEFTQLLFHLGTFQISDLTYNTLGGAIGGVIYYLGYCRKRKNKIRNRGQLSEH
;
A
#
# COMPACT_ATOMS: atom_id res chain seq x y z
N MET A 1 3.48 -31.02 -13.04
CA MET A 1 2.92 -29.77 -13.58
C MET A 1 1.60 -29.39 -12.91
N GLY A 2 0.65 -30.33 -12.68
CA GLY A 2 -0.66 -30.05 -12.05
C GLY A 2 -0.60 -29.39 -10.67
N LYS A 3 0.23 -29.89 -9.74
CA LYS A 3 0.36 -29.30 -8.38
C LYS A 3 0.83 -27.84 -8.36
N ILE A 4 1.74 -27.44 -9.27
CA ILE A 4 2.24 -26.06 -9.34
C ILE A 4 1.14 -25.13 -9.81
N ILE A 5 0.35 -25.53 -10.80
CA ILE A 5 -0.79 -24.76 -11.33
C ILE A 5 -1.86 -24.62 -10.23
N GLU A 6 -2.14 -25.67 -9.46
CA GLU A 6 -3.10 -25.63 -8.37
C GLU A 6 -2.66 -24.65 -7.25
N ILE A 7 -1.38 -24.69 -6.86
CA ILE A 7 -0.81 -23.75 -5.87
C ILE A 7 -0.92 -22.31 -6.40
N PHE A 8 -0.54 -22.07 -7.65
CA PHE A 8 -0.63 -20.75 -8.26
C PHE A 8 -2.07 -20.22 -8.29
N ASN A 9 -3.02 -21.05 -8.72
CA ASN A 9 -4.44 -20.66 -8.75
C ASN A 9 -4.98 -20.37 -7.35
N ARG A 10 -4.57 -21.13 -6.33
CA ARG A 10 -4.97 -20.89 -4.95
C ARG A 10 -4.39 -19.59 -4.41
N ILE A 11 -3.12 -19.30 -4.67
CA ILE A 11 -2.49 -18.02 -4.32
C ILE A 11 -3.21 -16.86 -5.00
N ALA A 12 -3.43 -16.95 -6.32
CA ALA A 12 -4.11 -15.91 -7.08
C ALA A 12 -5.54 -15.66 -6.56
N TYR A 13 -6.30 -16.73 -6.31
CA TYR A 13 -7.64 -16.64 -5.75
C TYR A 13 -7.64 -15.97 -4.37
N ASN A 14 -6.76 -16.37 -3.46
CA ASN A 14 -6.68 -15.82 -2.12
C ASN A 14 -6.27 -14.34 -2.13
N VAL A 15 -5.31 -13.95 -2.98
CA VAL A 15 -4.92 -12.54 -3.15
C VAL A 15 -6.10 -11.71 -3.68
N LEU A 16 -6.82 -12.21 -4.69
CA LEU A 16 -7.99 -11.51 -5.23
C LEU A 16 -9.11 -11.39 -4.19
N LEU A 17 -9.38 -12.45 -3.45
CA LEU A 17 -10.39 -12.46 -2.38
C LEU A 17 -10.04 -11.46 -1.28
N ALA A 18 -8.77 -11.43 -0.90
CA ALA A 18 -8.25 -10.49 0.09
C ALA A 18 -8.42 -9.01 -0.32
N LEU A 19 -8.32 -8.71 -1.61
CA LEU A 19 -8.56 -7.37 -2.14
C LEU A 19 -10.05 -7.07 -2.29
N TYR A 20 -10.86 -8.08 -2.65
CA TYR A 20 -12.29 -7.89 -2.91
C TYR A 20 -13.12 -7.69 -1.64
N GLN A 21 -12.85 -8.48 -0.59
CA GLN A 21 -13.63 -8.42 0.66
C GLN A 21 -13.68 -7.01 1.29
N PRO A 22 -12.55 -6.29 1.48
CA PRO A 22 -12.56 -4.97 2.09
C PRO A 22 -12.84 -3.84 1.10
N PHE A 23 -13.04 -4.13 -0.21
CA PHE A 23 -13.05 -3.14 -1.28
C PHE A 23 -14.00 -1.97 -1.02
N TRP A 24 -15.29 -2.25 -0.78
CA TRP A 24 -16.28 -1.19 -0.59
C TRP A 24 -16.08 -0.38 0.70
N ALA A 25 -15.70 -1.04 1.79
CA ALA A 25 -15.37 -0.35 3.03
C ALA A 25 -14.10 0.51 2.87
N ALA A 26 -13.11 0.03 2.13
CA ALA A 26 -11.89 0.79 1.82
C ALA A 26 -12.18 2.02 0.94
N VAL A 27 -13.07 1.89 -0.04
CA VAL A 27 -13.56 3.03 -0.84
C VAL A 27 -14.18 4.08 0.07
N LEU A 28 -15.09 3.70 0.96
CA LEU A 28 -15.74 4.63 1.89
C LEU A 28 -14.74 5.30 2.83
N LEU A 29 -13.80 4.54 3.40
CA LEU A 29 -12.77 5.10 4.28
C LEU A 29 -11.81 6.02 3.55
N ALA A 30 -11.41 5.70 2.32
CA ALA A 30 -10.56 6.56 1.51
C ALA A 30 -11.27 7.88 1.16
N PHE A 31 -12.56 7.81 0.80
CA PHE A 31 -13.38 8.99 0.58
C PHE A 31 -13.46 9.84 1.87
N LEU A 32 -13.74 9.22 3.02
CA LEU A 32 -13.83 9.92 4.29
C LEU A 32 -12.50 10.56 4.68
N ALA A 33 -11.38 9.85 4.57
CA ALA A 33 -10.06 10.36 4.90
C ALA A 33 -9.67 11.56 4.02
N MET A 34 -9.84 11.43 2.70
CA MET A 34 -9.53 12.52 1.77
C MET A 34 -10.47 13.69 1.91
N PHE A 35 -11.67 13.45 2.31
CA PHE A 35 -12.70 14.38 2.58
C PHE A 35 -12.39 15.25 3.81
N LEU A 36 -12.04 14.60 4.93
CA LEU A 36 -11.60 15.29 6.14
C LEU A 36 -10.31 16.09 5.90
N TYR A 37 -9.37 15.53 5.16
CA TYR A 37 -8.12 16.21 4.79
C TYR A 37 -8.37 17.52 4.01
N LEU A 38 -9.19 17.47 2.95
CA LEU A 38 -9.50 18.66 2.14
C LEU A 38 -10.30 19.69 2.92
N TYR A 39 -11.28 19.25 3.68
CA TYR A 39 -12.10 20.15 4.46
C TYR A 39 -11.28 20.90 5.50
N GLY A 40 -10.45 20.20 6.27
CA GLY A 40 -9.57 20.83 7.25
C GLY A 40 -8.60 21.83 6.64
N ARG A 41 -8.12 21.54 5.42
CA ARG A 41 -7.18 22.40 4.70
C ARG A 41 -7.81 23.68 4.15
N GLU A 42 -9.04 23.62 3.58
CA GLU A 42 -9.62 24.73 2.83
C GLU A 42 -10.55 25.62 3.66
N HIS A 43 -11.25 25.08 4.64
CA HIS A 43 -12.37 25.82 5.29
C HIS A 43 -12.24 25.96 6.80
N GLY A 44 -11.32 25.29 7.45
CA GLY A 44 -11.39 25.17 8.92
C GLY A 44 -12.72 24.50 9.36
N TRP A 45 -12.82 24.08 10.62
CA TRP A 45 -13.93 23.26 11.12
C TRP A 45 -15.26 24.01 11.41
N LYS A 46 -15.43 25.27 10.95
CA LYS A 46 -16.50 26.17 11.44
C LYS A 46 -17.53 26.66 10.41
N LYS A 47 -17.77 26.02 9.26
CA LYS A 47 -18.68 26.58 8.24
C LYS A 47 -19.98 25.81 8.04
N ASN A 48 -21.11 26.56 7.96
CA ASN A 48 -22.45 26.05 7.57
C ASN A 48 -22.41 25.48 6.11
N ASN A 49 -23.20 24.44 5.84
CA ASN A 49 -23.25 23.67 4.59
C ASN A 49 -22.04 22.74 4.34
N PHE A 50 -21.52 22.16 5.40
CA PHE A 50 -20.39 21.24 5.44
C PHE A 50 -20.45 20.18 4.32
N ILE A 51 -21.50 19.37 4.26
CA ILE A 51 -21.56 18.19 3.37
C ILE A 51 -21.57 18.57 1.87
N ARG A 52 -22.35 19.57 1.48
CA ARG A 52 -22.47 19.97 0.07
C ARG A 52 -21.19 20.60 -0.49
N ASN A 53 -20.59 21.50 0.29
CA ASN A 53 -19.33 22.14 -0.09
C ASN A 53 -18.17 21.13 -0.15
N MET A 54 -18.21 20.16 0.70
CA MET A 54 -17.26 19.08 0.81
C MET A 54 -17.24 18.21 -0.44
N PHE A 55 -18.38 17.74 -0.93
CA PHE A 55 -18.46 16.98 -2.20
C PHE A 55 -18.03 17.80 -3.42
N ALA A 56 -18.40 19.07 -3.47
CA ALA A 56 -18.00 19.96 -4.55
C ALA A 56 -16.47 20.16 -4.59
N THR A 57 -15.86 20.43 -3.42
CA THR A 57 -14.40 20.58 -3.26
C THR A 57 -13.66 19.30 -3.60
N TRP A 58 -14.16 18.14 -3.09
CA TRP A 58 -13.56 16.84 -3.40
C TRP A 58 -13.59 16.56 -4.91
N TRP A 59 -14.73 16.75 -5.56
CA TRP A 59 -14.90 16.50 -7.00
C TRP A 59 -14.03 17.43 -7.85
N SER A 60 -13.95 18.70 -7.48
CA SER A 60 -13.06 19.67 -8.11
C SER A 60 -11.61 19.26 -7.97
N SER A 61 -11.16 18.90 -6.75
CA SER A 61 -9.78 18.47 -6.48
C SER A 61 -9.44 17.16 -7.18
N PHE A 62 -10.37 16.21 -7.25
CA PHE A 62 -10.18 14.96 -7.96
C PHE A 62 -10.00 15.16 -9.47
N LYS A 63 -10.74 16.09 -10.08
CA LYS A 63 -10.60 16.43 -11.50
C LYS A 63 -9.32 17.20 -11.80
N SER A 64 -8.99 18.20 -11.00
CA SER A 64 -7.91 19.17 -11.28
C SER A 64 -6.54 18.70 -10.81
N SER A 65 -6.43 17.98 -9.69
CA SER A 65 -5.16 17.68 -9.06
C SER A 65 -4.71 16.23 -9.25
N SER A 66 -3.59 16.04 -9.96
CA SER A 66 -2.95 14.71 -10.10
C SER A 66 -2.43 14.19 -8.76
N ASN A 67 -1.90 15.07 -7.91
CA ASN A 67 -1.42 14.68 -6.58
C ASN A 67 -2.57 14.19 -5.69
N PHE A 68 -3.73 14.85 -5.77
CA PHE A 68 -4.92 14.40 -5.06
C PHE A 68 -5.33 12.99 -5.45
N ARG A 69 -5.39 12.68 -6.75
CA ARG A 69 -5.72 11.32 -7.23
C ARG A 69 -4.74 10.26 -6.75
N ARG A 70 -3.43 10.58 -6.74
CA ARG A 70 -2.38 9.65 -6.25
C ARG A 70 -2.53 9.38 -4.76
N THR A 71 -2.75 10.44 -3.97
CA THR A 71 -2.96 10.32 -2.52
C THR A 71 -4.25 9.58 -2.20
N PHE A 72 -5.33 9.80 -2.98
CA PHE A 72 -6.57 9.05 -2.85
C PHE A 72 -6.36 7.55 -3.09
N LEU A 73 -5.65 7.18 -4.16
CA LEU A 73 -5.36 5.76 -4.45
C LEU A 73 -4.51 5.12 -3.35
N LEU A 74 -3.54 5.85 -2.81
CA LEU A 74 -2.75 5.36 -1.68
C LEU A 74 -3.62 5.20 -0.43
N ALA A 75 -4.47 6.19 -0.09
CA ALA A 75 -5.37 6.12 1.06
C ALA A 75 -6.35 4.95 0.93
N PHE A 76 -6.91 4.75 -0.27
CA PHE A 76 -7.77 3.61 -0.57
C PHE A 76 -7.05 2.28 -0.35
N TYR A 77 -5.84 2.14 -0.90
CA TYR A 77 -5.07 0.90 -0.77
C TYR A 77 -4.61 0.65 0.68
N THR A 78 -4.22 1.72 1.40
CA THR A 78 -3.90 1.65 2.83
C THR A 78 -5.11 1.19 3.65
N ALA A 79 -6.30 1.74 3.36
CA ALA A 79 -7.54 1.32 4.01
C ALA A 79 -7.85 -0.16 3.75
N MET A 80 -7.62 -0.65 2.52
CA MET A 80 -7.77 -2.08 2.21
C MET A 80 -6.85 -2.97 3.05
N ILE A 81 -5.57 -2.60 3.17
CA ILE A 81 -4.62 -3.33 4.02
C ILE A 81 -5.10 -3.33 5.47
N LEU A 82 -5.43 -2.16 6.03
CA LEU A 82 -5.85 -2.04 7.44
C LEU A 82 -7.15 -2.78 7.74
N LEU A 83 -8.14 -2.72 6.84
CA LEU A 83 -9.38 -3.47 6.98
C LEU A 83 -9.14 -4.98 7.01
N ARG A 84 -8.24 -5.47 6.16
CA ARG A 84 -7.88 -6.89 6.12
C ARG A 84 -7.08 -7.31 7.35
N THR A 85 -6.05 -6.53 7.71
CA THR A 85 -5.07 -6.95 8.71
C THR A 85 -5.50 -6.65 10.14
N VAL A 86 -6.31 -5.61 10.36
CA VAL A 86 -6.70 -5.17 11.70
C VAL A 86 -8.18 -5.43 11.99
N LEU A 87 -9.08 -5.07 11.06
CA LEU A 87 -10.52 -5.08 11.35
C LEU A 87 -11.21 -6.39 11.01
N ASN A 88 -10.64 -7.25 10.17
CA ASN A 88 -11.21 -8.55 9.79
C ASN A 88 -10.43 -9.71 10.44
N ARG A 89 -10.09 -9.56 11.71
CA ARG A 89 -9.37 -10.57 12.50
C ARG A 89 -10.20 -10.99 13.72
N GLU A 90 -10.06 -12.25 14.09
CA GLU A 90 -10.65 -12.80 15.32
C GLU A 90 -9.77 -12.47 16.53
N ILE A 91 -10.41 -12.39 17.70
CA ILE A 91 -9.70 -12.20 18.97
C ILE A 91 -8.91 -13.45 19.29
N TRP A 92 -7.61 -13.31 19.54
CA TRP A 92 -6.70 -14.40 19.84
C TRP A 92 -6.16 -14.28 21.27
N PHE A 93 -6.31 -15.34 22.09
CA PHE A 93 -5.94 -15.29 23.51
C PHE A 93 -4.43 -15.42 23.77
N ASP A 94 -3.66 -15.96 22.82
CA ASP A 94 -2.20 -16.07 22.90
C ASP A 94 -1.52 -15.39 21.71
N PRO A 95 -1.45 -14.05 21.69
CA PRO A 95 -0.92 -13.31 20.54
C PRO A 95 0.58 -13.49 20.33
N LEU A 96 1.32 -14.03 21.32
CA LEU A 96 2.76 -14.27 21.23
C LEU A 96 3.11 -15.75 20.96
N GLY A 97 2.12 -16.63 20.95
CA GLY A 97 2.35 -18.07 20.79
C GLY A 97 3.01 -18.49 19.49
N LYS A 98 2.95 -17.64 18.45
CA LYS A 98 3.48 -17.94 17.11
C LYS A 98 4.47 -16.89 16.57
N ILE A 99 5.23 -16.23 17.43
CA ILE A 99 6.18 -15.16 17.02
C ILE A 99 7.12 -15.60 15.88
N PHE A 100 7.61 -16.82 15.92
CA PHE A 100 8.50 -17.40 14.91
C PHE A 100 7.79 -18.29 13.89
N GLY A 101 6.45 -18.30 13.89
CA GLY A 101 5.63 -19.03 12.92
C GLY A 101 5.53 -18.35 11.55
N GLY A 102 4.71 -18.92 10.66
CA GLY A 102 4.33 -18.31 9.39
C GLY A 102 5.41 -18.28 8.29
N TRP A 103 6.47 -19.08 8.40
CA TRP A 103 7.50 -19.18 7.37
C TRP A 103 7.14 -20.18 6.27
N GLY A 104 7.08 -19.68 5.03
CA GLY A 104 6.86 -20.54 3.86
C GLY A 104 5.39 -20.85 3.59
N LEU A 105 5.14 -22.03 3.02
CA LEU A 105 3.81 -22.49 2.54
C LEU A 105 3.14 -23.50 3.47
N TYR A 106 3.76 -23.85 4.58
CA TYR A 106 3.23 -24.80 5.54
C TYR A 106 3.40 -24.26 6.95
N GLU A 107 2.31 -24.25 7.72
CA GLU A 107 2.29 -23.94 9.14
C GLU A 107 1.56 -25.08 9.87
N ASP A 108 2.20 -25.67 10.88
CA ASP A 108 1.68 -26.81 11.64
C ASP A 108 1.21 -27.99 10.75
N GLY A 109 1.89 -28.20 9.60
CA GLY A 109 1.54 -29.22 8.62
C GLY A 109 0.37 -28.86 7.69
N VAL A 110 -0.23 -27.70 7.85
CA VAL A 110 -1.32 -27.18 7.01
C VAL A 110 -0.76 -26.24 5.95
N PHE A 111 -1.24 -26.41 4.71
CA PHE A 111 -0.86 -25.52 3.62
C PHE A 111 -1.48 -24.13 3.81
N THR A 112 -0.63 -23.10 3.87
CA THR A 112 -1.02 -21.68 3.98
C THR A 112 -0.40 -20.85 2.86
N THR A 113 -1.07 -19.78 2.46
CA THR A 113 -0.58 -18.81 1.46
C THR A 113 -0.33 -17.43 2.08
N GLU A 114 -0.52 -17.29 3.39
CA GLU A 114 -0.53 -16.00 4.10
C GLU A 114 0.76 -15.20 3.88
N SER A 115 1.92 -15.85 4.00
CA SER A 115 3.23 -15.22 3.77
C SER A 115 3.37 -14.63 2.36
N ILE A 116 2.89 -15.35 1.33
CA ILE A 116 2.94 -14.89 -0.05
C ILE A 116 1.93 -13.77 -0.29
N GLU A 117 0.74 -13.87 0.31
CA GLU A 117 -0.28 -12.84 0.22
C GLU A 117 0.21 -11.53 0.84
N ASN A 118 0.82 -11.58 2.01
CA ASN A 118 1.43 -10.44 2.68
C ASN A 118 2.51 -9.81 1.81
N PHE A 119 3.44 -10.60 1.28
CA PHE A 119 4.46 -10.13 0.34
C PHE A 119 3.87 -9.40 -0.88
N ILE A 120 2.88 -10.02 -1.55
CA ILE A 120 2.27 -9.47 -2.77
C ILE A 120 1.49 -8.18 -2.47
N LEU A 121 0.78 -8.10 -1.34
CA LEU A 121 -0.02 -6.93 -0.96
C LEU A 121 0.84 -5.68 -0.75
N PHE A 122 2.05 -5.81 -0.26
CA PHE A 122 2.91 -4.66 0.01
C PHE A 122 3.68 -4.14 -1.21
N ILE A 123 3.71 -4.88 -2.33
CA ILE A 123 4.29 -4.41 -3.59
C ILE A 123 3.53 -3.19 -4.15
N PRO A 124 2.21 -3.25 -4.41
CA PRO A 124 1.46 -2.09 -4.89
C PRO A 124 1.42 -0.94 -3.87
N PHE A 125 1.36 -1.24 -2.57
CA PHE A 125 1.42 -0.23 -1.53
C PHE A 125 2.67 0.63 -1.64
N SER A 126 3.83 -0.01 -1.75
CA SER A 126 5.12 0.68 -1.88
C SER A 126 5.21 1.52 -3.16
N ILE A 127 4.70 1.00 -4.29
CA ILE A 127 4.65 1.74 -5.55
C ILE A 127 3.76 2.98 -5.42
N LEU A 128 2.57 2.85 -4.86
CA LEU A 128 1.63 3.95 -4.65
C LEU A 128 2.19 5.00 -3.68
N LEU A 129 2.85 4.55 -2.60
CA LEU A 129 3.50 5.42 -1.63
C LEU A 129 4.57 6.31 -2.29
N LEU A 130 5.49 5.70 -3.04
CA LEU A 130 6.53 6.42 -3.75
C LEU A 130 5.98 7.33 -4.86
N TRP A 131 4.86 6.95 -5.46
CA TRP A 131 4.21 7.75 -6.50
C TRP A 131 3.47 8.96 -5.93
N ALA A 132 2.81 8.80 -4.78
CA ALA A 132 2.08 9.88 -4.11
C ALA A 132 3.05 10.87 -3.45
N PHE A 133 4.09 10.38 -2.77
CA PHE A 133 5.02 11.17 -1.95
C PHE A 133 6.45 11.17 -2.51
N GLN A 134 6.59 11.24 -3.84
CA GLN A 134 7.91 11.19 -4.48
C GLN A 134 8.84 12.31 -4.00
N GLN A 135 8.34 13.54 -3.92
CA GLN A 135 9.15 14.71 -3.55
C GLN A 135 9.57 14.64 -2.08
N GLU A 136 8.65 14.29 -1.20
CA GLU A 136 8.87 14.22 0.24
C GLU A 136 9.85 13.10 0.63
N LEU A 137 9.73 11.95 -0.02
CA LEU A 137 10.56 10.78 0.29
C LEU A 137 11.91 10.78 -0.41
N LEU A 138 11.95 11.21 -1.68
CA LEU A 138 13.14 11.09 -2.52
C LEU A 138 13.81 12.45 -2.78
N GLY A 139 13.11 13.56 -2.54
CA GLY A 139 13.57 14.93 -2.75
C GLY A 139 13.39 15.40 -4.20
N GLU A 140 13.69 16.67 -4.44
CA GLU A 140 13.53 17.36 -5.75
C GLU A 140 14.70 17.12 -6.72
N SER A 141 15.55 16.13 -6.47
CA SER A 141 16.73 15.88 -7.31
C SER A 141 16.36 15.56 -8.76
N LYS A 142 17.15 16.07 -9.71
CA LYS A 142 17.00 15.77 -11.16
C LYS A 142 17.14 14.29 -11.48
N SER A 143 17.73 13.49 -10.59
CA SER A 143 17.84 12.04 -10.72
C SER A 143 17.62 11.35 -9.38
N ILE A 144 16.75 10.37 -9.37
CA ILE A 144 16.47 9.53 -8.22
C ILE A 144 17.46 8.36 -8.22
N GLY A 145 18.16 8.14 -7.10
CA GLY A 145 19.10 7.02 -6.96
C GLY A 145 18.38 5.72 -6.62
N PHE A 146 18.84 4.60 -7.20
CA PHE A 146 18.29 3.26 -6.95
C PHE A 146 18.27 2.90 -5.47
N GLY A 147 19.44 2.91 -4.83
CA GLY A 147 19.56 2.54 -3.41
C GLY A 147 18.71 3.40 -2.49
N LYS A 148 18.64 4.73 -2.75
CA LYS A 148 17.79 5.65 -1.99
C LYS A 148 16.31 5.29 -2.11
N THR A 149 15.85 4.95 -3.33
CA THR A 149 14.46 4.61 -3.60
C THR A 149 14.06 3.33 -2.89
N VAL A 150 14.84 2.26 -3.07
CA VAL A 150 14.57 0.96 -2.44
C VAL A 150 14.65 1.07 -0.92
N TRP A 151 15.69 1.74 -0.37
CA TRP A 151 15.84 1.91 1.07
C TRP A 151 14.68 2.67 1.71
N LYS A 152 14.25 3.78 1.10
CA LYS A 152 13.11 4.56 1.61
C LYS A 152 11.81 3.77 1.58
N ALA A 153 11.54 3.05 0.49
CA ALA A 153 10.38 2.16 0.36
C ALA A 153 10.39 1.10 1.46
N THR A 154 11.50 0.36 1.57
CA THR A 154 11.69 -0.69 2.58
C THR A 154 11.48 -0.16 3.99
N LYS A 155 12.12 0.97 4.35
CA LYS A 155 12.02 1.56 5.68
C LYS A 155 10.58 1.96 6.04
N VAL A 156 9.87 2.63 5.13
CA VAL A 156 8.48 3.06 5.41
C VAL A 156 7.56 1.86 5.53
N VAL A 157 7.71 0.86 4.66
CA VAL A 157 6.92 -0.37 4.73
C VAL A 157 7.21 -1.15 6.00
N ALA A 158 8.49 -1.29 6.40
CA ALA A 158 8.86 -1.96 7.65
C ALA A 158 8.22 -1.29 8.87
N VAL A 159 8.25 0.05 8.94
CA VAL A 159 7.61 0.80 10.03
C VAL A 159 6.09 0.61 10.00
N PHE A 160 5.47 0.69 8.83
CA PHE A 160 4.01 0.52 8.69
C PHE A 160 3.58 -0.91 9.04
N SER A 161 4.31 -1.92 8.57
CA SER A 161 4.07 -3.32 8.93
C SER A 161 4.25 -3.56 10.43
N PHE A 162 5.30 -3.03 11.03
CA PHE A 162 5.49 -3.10 12.48
C PHE A 162 4.33 -2.47 13.26
N MET A 163 3.81 -1.33 12.79
CA MET A 163 2.63 -0.70 13.43
C MET A 163 1.38 -1.59 13.32
N ILE A 164 1.18 -2.30 12.22
CA ILE A 164 0.09 -3.27 12.05
C ILE A 164 0.25 -4.40 13.07
N GLU A 165 1.40 -5.06 13.09
CA GLU A 165 1.70 -6.18 14.01
C GLU A 165 1.57 -5.75 15.48
N PHE A 166 2.08 -4.56 15.81
CA PHE A 166 1.96 -4.00 17.16
C PHE A 166 0.49 -3.73 17.54
N THR A 167 -0.31 -3.24 16.58
CA THR A 167 -1.74 -3.02 16.79
C THR A 167 -2.47 -4.35 17.00
N GLN A 168 -2.16 -5.37 16.23
CA GLN A 168 -2.72 -6.71 16.39
C GLN A 168 -2.36 -7.29 17.77
N LEU A 169 -1.10 -7.16 18.18
CA LEU A 169 -0.65 -7.58 19.51
C LEU A 169 -1.42 -6.85 20.63
N LEU A 170 -1.54 -5.52 20.54
CA LEU A 170 -2.16 -4.69 21.57
C LEU A 170 -3.65 -4.99 21.76
N PHE A 171 -4.36 -5.26 20.65
CA PHE A 171 -5.80 -5.52 20.64
C PHE A 171 -6.15 -7.01 20.57
N HIS A 172 -5.15 -7.90 20.66
CA HIS A 172 -5.34 -9.36 20.53
C HIS A 172 -6.02 -9.78 19.21
N LEU A 173 -5.72 -9.09 18.10
CA LEU A 173 -6.32 -9.32 16.78
C LEU A 173 -5.47 -10.28 15.94
N GLY A 174 -5.21 -11.47 16.43
CA GLY A 174 -4.33 -12.46 15.80
C GLY A 174 -3.02 -12.63 16.54
N THR A 175 -2.01 -13.21 15.86
CA THR A 175 -0.69 -13.49 16.42
C THR A 175 0.34 -12.52 15.85
N PHE A 176 1.23 -11.97 16.70
CA PHE A 176 2.38 -11.21 16.24
C PHE A 176 3.40 -12.15 15.60
N GLN A 177 3.72 -11.94 14.33
CA GLN A 177 4.64 -12.81 13.58
C GLN A 177 5.77 -12.02 12.91
N ILE A 178 7.02 -12.43 13.19
CA ILE A 178 8.21 -11.85 12.54
C ILE A 178 8.24 -12.16 11.03
N SER A 179 7.67 -13.28 10.62
CA SER A 179 7.51 -13.65 9.22
C SER A 179 6.68 -12.61 8.45
N ASP A 180 5.56 -12.17 9.00
CA ASP A 180 4.69 -11.17 8.38
C ASP A 180 5.42 -9.83 8.19
N LEU A 181 6.09 -9.35 9.25
CA LEU A 181 6.94 -8.18 9.17
C LEU A 181 8.01 -8.30 8.06
N THR A 182 8.62 -9.48 7.94
CA THR A 182 9.66 -9.75 6.95
C THR A 182 9.10 -9.78 5.53
N TYR A 183 8.02 -10.54 5.30
CA TYR A 183 7.41 -10.65 3.96
C TYR A 183 6.83 -9.33 3.48
N ASN A 184 6.15 -8.57 4.36
CA ASN A 184 5.66 -7.24 4.06
C ASN A 184 6.81 -6.29 3.67
N THR A 185 7.90 -6.31 4.44
CA THR A 185 9.09 -5.48 4.18
C THR A 185 9.77 -5.85 2.86
N LEU A 186 9.88 -7.14 2.54
CA LEU A 186 10.40 -7.61 1.26
C LEU A 186 9.49 -7.17 0.10
N GLY A 187 8.17 -7.26 0.25
CA GLY A 187 7.21 -6.72 -0.71
C GLY A 187 7.44 -5.23 -0.97
N GLY A 188 7.65 -4.46 0.10
CA GLY A 188 8.01 -3.05 0.02
C GLY A 188 9.29 -2.78 -0.76
N ALA A 189 10.35 -3.58 -0.54
CA ALA A 189 11.61 -3.47 -1.27
C ALA A 189 11.42 -3.74 -2.76
N ILE A 190 10.72 -4.82 -3.13
CA ILE A 190 10.40 -5.15 -4.52
C ILE A 190 9.57 -4.05 -5.19
N GLY A 191 8.56 -3.50 -4.50
CA GLY A 191 7.79 -2.36 -5.00
C GLY A 191 8.67 -1.14 -5.26
N GLY A 192 9.66 -0.87 -4.40
CA GLY A 192 10.68 0.17 -4.60
C GLY A 192 11.53 -0.06 -5.86
N VAL A 193 11.94 -1.31 -6.11
CA VAL A 193 12.66 -1.69 -7.35
C VAL A 193 11.79 -1.45 -8.59
N ILE A 194 10.55 -1.95 -8.58
CA ILE A 194 9.61 -1.78 -9.69
C ILE A 194 9.35 -0.30 -9.98
N TYR A 195 9.14 0.51 -8.94
CA TYR A 195 8.96 1.95 -9.07
C TYR A 195 10.16 2.61 -9.73
N TYR A 196 11.38 2.29 -9.28
CA TYR A 196 12.61 2.85 -9.85
C TYR A 196 12.78 2.50 -11.32
N LEU A 197 12.55 1.24 -11.72
CA LEU A 197 12.62 0.80 -13.11
C LEU A 197 11.60 1.55 -13.99
N GLY A 198 10.37 1.74 -13.50
CA GLY A 198 9.34 2.53 -14.17
C GLY A 198 9.74 3.99 -14.35
N TYR A 199 10.35 4.60 -13.32
CA TYR A 199 10.89 5.95 -13.37
C TYR A 199 11.99 6.09 -14.42
N CYS A 200 12.97 5.19 -14.45
CA CYS A 200 14.05 5.19 -15.43
C CYS A 200 13.54 5.09 -16.86
N ARG A 201 12.58 4.18 -17.11
CA ARG A 201 11.94 4.02 -18.42
C ARG A 201 11.23 5.31 -18.88
N LYS A 202 10.48 5.93 -18.00
CA LYS A 202 9.78 7.19 -18.29
C LYS A 202 10.76 8.32 -18.61
N ARG A 203 11.86 8.43 -17.86
CA ARG A 203 12.91 9.42 -18.08
C ARG A 203 13.59 9.23 -19.44
N LYS A 204 13.95 8.00 -19.79
CA LYS A 204 14.57 7.66 -21.10
C LYS A 204 13.67 8.06 -22.27
N ASN A 205 12.37 7.74 -22.18
CA ASN A 205 11.41 8.12 -23.22
C ASN A 205 11.26 9.64 -23.36
N LYS A 206 11.28 10.39 -22.24
CA LYS A 206 11.20 11.87 -22.27
C LYS A 206 12.42 12.50 -22.95
N ILE A 207 13.64 11.95 -22.73
CA ILE A 207 14.87 12.42 -23.37
C ILE A 207 14.82 12.12 -24.86
N ARG A 208 14.42 10.92 -25.28
CA ARG A 208 14.29 10.52 -26.68
C ARG A 208 13.35 11.42 -27.47
N ASN A 209 12.17 11.70 -26.89
CA ASN A 209 11.17 12.56 -27.55
C ASN A 209 11.65 14.02 -27.67
N ARG A 210 12.47 14.53 -26.74
CA ARG A 210 13.05 15.88 -26.83
C ARG A 210 14.15 15.95 -27.90
N GLY A 211 14.95 14.91 -28.07
CA GLY A 211 15.95 14.84 -29.14
C GLY A 211 15.33 14.90 -30.52
N GLN A 212 14.23 14.18 -30.75
CA GLN A 212 13.52 14.20 -32.04
C GLN A 212 12.88 15.56 -32.39
N LEU A 213 12.50 16.34 -31.37
CA LEU A 213 11.92 17.70 -31.58
C LEU A 213 12.99 18.76 -31.87
N SER A 214 14.27 18.50 -31.61
CA SER A 214 15.39 19.42 -31.90
C SER A 214 16.02 19.19 -33.26
N GLU A 215 15.63 18.15 -34.01
CA GLU A 215 16.11 17.80 -35.34
C GLU A 215 15.14 18.28 -36.47
N HIS A 216 14.03 18.90 -36.10
CA HIS A 216 13.07 19.58 -37.00
C HIS A 216 13.01 21.06 -36.70
#